data_408a4634f7cab1cf5855d3dd14d57632
#
_entry.id   408a4634f7cab1cf5855d3dd14d57632
#
_cell.length_a   1.000
_cell.length_b   1.000
_cell.length_c   1.000
_cell.angle_alpha   90.00
_cell.angle_beta   90.00
_cell.angle_gamma   90.00
#
_symmetry.space_group_name_H-M   'P 1'
#
loop_
_entity.id
_entity.type
_entity.pdbx_description
1 polymer ?
#
loop_
_entity_poly.entity_id
_entity_poly.type
_entity_poly.pdbx_seq_one_letter_code
_entity_poly.pdbx_strand_id
1 'polypeptide(L)'
;MLRPSWLLIAGLAVHPSLYAQVIQRDIGDFNLKLGTTPSRSMAAGLVQPSTGSSFHGGLDLTHDSGVYFGQWSPNMGLASSSNLEVDSYLGYKHPFDNSLGYEVGVIQCSYPEVDAPSTHALYAGLRVLDRRFGAAFNNTPDGQNSTLFADLGGLPLLDVGFTMKVSNHQLSTPFTIGEGQEVRAFNDWSLQMSRPIGSFDLDFIYSGSDLSGANCAAYSGQNGQCDSMFMLKAQHAFF
;
A
#
# COMPACT_ATOMS: atom_id res chain seq x y z
N MET A 1 49.02 0.35 -13.88
CA MET A 1 47.87 1.22 -14.07
C MET A 1 46.62 0.45 -13.57
N LEU A 2 46.20 0.71 -12.34
CA LEU A 2 44.97 0.13 -11.75
C LEU A 2 43.76 0.84 -12.34
N ARG A 3 42.82 0.09 -12.92
CA ARG A 3 41.61 0.63 -13.54
C ARG A 3 40.70 1.22 -12.44
N PRO A 4 40.15 2.41 -12.63
CA PRO A 4 39.30 3.10 -11.61
C PRO A 4 38.00 2.37 -11.23
N SER A 5 37.62 1.34 -11.98
CA SER A 5 36.45 0.52 -11.74
C SER A 5 36.46 -0.30 -10.43
N TRP A 6 37.66 -0.59 -9.90
CA TRP A 6 37.79 -1.37 -8.66
C TRP A 6 37.56 -0.54 -7.38
N LEU A 7 37.75 0.78 -7.48
CA LEU A 7 37.48 1.69 -6.35
C LEU A 7 35.99 1.92 -6.08
N LEU A 8 35.14 1.77 -7.10
CA LEU A 8 33.71 1.87 -6.94
C LEU A 8 33.11 0.63 -6.24
N ILE A 9 33.66 -0.55 -6.46
CA ILE A 9 33.20 -1.79 -5.83
C ILE A 9 33.66 -1.87 -4.37
N ALA A 10 34.84 -1.35 -4.05
CA ALA A 10 35.35 -1.31 -2.68
C ALA A 10 34.59 -0.29 -1.79
N GLY A 11 34.03 0.78 -2.37
CA GLY A 11 33.24 1.77 -1.64
C GLY A 11 31.85 1.27 -1.23
N LEU A 12 31.29 0.27 -1.91
CA LEU A 12 30.00 -0.34 -1.59
C LEU A 12 30.09 -1.41 -0.47
N ALA A 13 31.29 -1.88 -0.15
CA ALA A 13 31.50 -2.96 0.83
C ALA A 13 31.68 -2.48 2.28
N VAL A 14 31.72 -1.18 2.54
CA VAL A 14 32.02 -0.61 3.87
C VAL A 14 30.94 0.39 4.29
N HIS A 15 29.67 0.07 4.04
CA HIS A 15 28.62 0.83 4.67
C HIS A 15 28.20 0.09 5.94
N PRO A 16 28.28 0.75 7.12
CA PRO A 16 27.64 0.21 8.31
C PRO A 16 26.18 -0.04 7.98
N SER A 17 25.66 -1.18 8.38
CA SER A 17 24.25 -1.54 8.24
C SER A 17 23.41 -0.42 8.84
N LEU A 18 22.92 0.48 8.01
CA LEU A 18 21.94 1.47 8.39
C LEU A 18 20.61 0.71 8.50
N TYR A 19 20.30 0.26 9.71
CA TYR A 19 19.00 -0.32 10.00
C TYR A 19 17.93 0.76 9.78
N ALA A 20 16.85 0.40 9.11
CA ALA A 20 15.66 1.24 9.10
C ALA A 20 15.22 1.48 10.53
N GLN A 21 15.40 2.66 10.99
CA GLN A 21 14.83 3.07 12.26
C GLN A 21 13.42 3.56 11.99
N VAL A 22 12.45 2.67 12.22
CA VAL A 22 11.13 3.15 12.59
C VAL A 22 11.33 3.92 13.88
N ILE A 23 11.22 5.23 13.84
CA ILE A 23 11.25 6.04 15.05
C ILE A 23 9.94 5.80 15.75
N GLN A 24 9.98 5.04 16.83
CA GLN A 24 8.84 4.83 17.69
C GLN A 24 9.11 5.53 19.02
N ARG A 25 8.16 6.36 19.45
CA ARG A 25 8.27 7.10 20.69
C ARG A 25 6.92 7.19 21.40
N ASP A 26 6.93 6.87 22.68
CA ASP A 26 5.76 7.07 23.54
C ASP A 26 5.72 8.54 23.99
N ILE A 27 4.60 9.18 23.80
CA ILE A 27 4.33 10.57 24.17
C ILE A 27 3.07 10.56 25.04
N GLY A 28 3.25 10.33 26.35
CA GLY A 28 2.12 10.11 27.26
C GLY A 28 1.33 8.86 26.84
N ASP A 29 0.03 9.01 26.66
CA ASP A 29 -0.88 7.92 26.27
C ASP A 29 -0.89 7.66 24.74
N PHE A 30 0.05 8.30 24.02
CA PHE A 30 0.19 8.15 22.58
C PHE A 30 1.49 7.45 22.22
N ASN A 31 1.42 6.53 21.28
CA ASN A 31 2.55 5.94 20.60
C ASN A 31 2.69 6.55 19.22
N LEU A 32 3.78 7.29 18.99
CA LEU A 32 4.14 7.88 17.70
C LEU A 32 5.06 6.93 16.94
N LYS A 33 4.72 6.66 15.70
CA LYS A 33 5.52 5.88 14.78
C LYS A 33 5.78 6.68 13.50
N LEU A 34 7.04 6.87 13.16
CA LEU A 34 7.49 7.44 11.89
C LEU A 34 8.25 6.38 11.12
N GLY A 35 8.00 6.25 9.84
CA GLY A 35 8.69 5.23 9.07
C GLY A 35 8.37 5.22 7.59
N THR A 36 9.11 4.40 6.88
CA THR A 36 8.95 4.14 5.46
C THR A 36 8.04 2.94 5.18
N THR A 37 7.60 2.26 6.23
CA THR A 37 6.61 1.18 6.14
C THR A 37 5.32 1.63 6.80
N PRO A 38 4.15 1.39 6.18
CA PRO A 38 2.87 1.68 6.82
C PRO A 38 2.77 1.00 8.18
N SER A 39 2.06 1.61 9.11
CA SER A 39 1.76 0.94 10.36
C SER A 39 0.98 -0.36 10.08
N ARG A 40 1.01 -1.31 11.03
CA ARG A 40 0.23 -2.55 10.90
C ARG A 40 -1.28 -2.34 11.10
N SER A 41 -1.78 -1.11 11.02
CA SER A 41 -3.20 -0.85 11.01
C SER A 41 -3.82 -1.36 9.70
N MET A 42 -5.11 -1.63 9.72
CA MET A 42 -5.84 -2.09 8.53
C MET A 42 -5.89 -0.99 7.47
N ALA A 43 -6.00 0.28 7.91
CA ALA A 43 -5.90 1.43 7.04
C ALA A 43 -4.63 1.42 6.21
N ALA A 44 -3.49 1.19 6.85
CA ALA A 44 -2.21 1.11 6.17
C ALA A 44 -2.10 -0.11 5.23
N GLY A 45 -2.80 -1.20 5.52
CA GLY A 45 -2.89 -2.35 4.62
C GLY A 45 -3.71 -2.08 3.36
N LEU A 46 -4.63 -1.12 3.40
CA LEU A 46 -5.44 -0.68 2.26
C LEU A 46 -4.74 0.40 1.43
N VAL A 47 -3.90 1.21 2.08
CA VAL A 47 -3.03 2.19 1.43
C VAL A 47 -1.87 1.44 0.79
N GLN A 48 -1.79 1.41 -0.52
CA GLN A 48 -0.65 0.82 -1.23
C GLN A 48 0.34 1.89 -1.63
N PRO A 49 1.66 1.64 -1.45
CA PRO A 49 2.65 2.43 -2.16
C PRO A 49 2.39 2.29 -3.67
N SER A 50 2.38 3.39 -4.40
CA SER A 50 2.28 3.33 -5.85
C SER A 50 3.46 2.52 -6.40
N THR A 51 3.20 1.69 -7.40
CA THR A 51 4.21 0.78 -7.97
C THR A 51 5.35 1.51 -8.67
N GLY A 52 5.22 2.81 -8.93
CA GLY A 52 6.20 3.64 -9.62
C GLY A 52 7.06 4.55 -8.73
N SER A 53 6.80 4.60 -7.43
CA SER A 53 7.48 5.55 -6.53
C SER A 53 8.58 4.89 -5.73
N SER A 54 9.78 5.50 -5.76
CA SER A 54 10.91 5.08 -4.94
C SER A 54 10.88 5.67 -3.53
N PHE A 55 10.14 6.75 -3.34
CA PHE A 55 10.07 7.48 -2.07
C PHE A 55 8.67 7.48 -1.52
N HIS A 56 8.52 6.93 -0.35
CA HIS A 56 7.27 6.83 0.40
C HIS A 56 7.57 6.93 1.89
N GLY A 57 6.58 7.34 2.66
CA GLY A 57 6.74 7.45 4.11
C GLY A 57 5.51 8.01 4.78
N GLY A 58 5.51 7.96 6.10
CA GLY A 58 4.39 8.48 6.85
C GLY A 58 4.60 8.47 8.36
N LEU A 59 3.57 8.94 9.03
CA LEU A 59 3.46 8.94 10.47
C LEU A 59 2.16 8.27 10.91
N ASP A 60 2.22 7.64 12.06
CA ASP A 60 1.07 7.00 12.71
C ASP A 60 1.10 7.37 14.19
N LEU A 61 -0.02 7.78 14.73
CA LEU A 61 -0.19 8.08 16.14
C LEU A 61 -1.35 7.26 16.69
N THR A 62 -1.05 6.39 17.63
CA THR A 62 -2.02 5.52 18.28
C THR A 62 -2.15 5.91 19.74
N HIS A 63 -3.38 6.13 20.20
CA HIS A 63 -3.71 6.35 21.62
C HIS A 63 -4.03 5.02 22.32
N ASP A 64 -3.78 4.92 23.61
CA ASP A 64 -4.04 3.72 24.41
C ASP A 64 -5.51 3.27 24.42
N SER A 65 -6.45 4.22 24.19
CA SER A 65 -7.87 3.88 24.00
C SER A 65 -8.17 3.09 22.72
N GLY A 66 -7.21 2.99 21.80
CA GLY A 66 -7.38 2.36 20.50
C GLY A 66 -7.70 3.32 19.35
N VAL A 67 -7.95 4.61 19.63
CA VAL A 67 -8.05 5.62 18.58
C VAL A 67 -6.68 5.82 17.97
N TYR A 68 -6.62 5.91 16.67
CA TYR A 68 -5.39 6.22 15.94
C TYR A 68 -5.68 7.14 14.75
N PHE A 69 -4.69 7.91 14.39
CA PHE A 69 -4.68 8.66 13.15
C PHE A 69 -3.28 8.64 12.55
N GLY A 70 -3.23 8.83 11.27
CA GLY A 70 -1.97 8.85 10.57
C GLY A 70 -2.05 9.51 9.21
N GLN A 71 -0.89 9.67 8.64
CA GLN A 71 -0.71 10.19 7.30
C GLN A 71 0.35 9.37 6.60
N TRP A 72 0.05 8.93 5.40
CA TRP A 72 0.93 8.14 4.57
C TRP A 72 1.03 8.77 3.19
N SER A 73 2.22 8.83 2.66
CA SER A 73 2.44 9.22 1.28
C SER A 73 3.02 8.01 0.52
N PRO A 74 2.20 7.32 -0.27
CA PRO A 74 2.68 6.24 -1.14
C PRO A 74 3.58 6.77 -2.25
N ASN A 75 3.44 8.05 -2.59
CA ASN A 75 4.25 8.75 -3.58
C ASN A 75 4.53 10.18 -3.13
N MET A 76 5.80 10.48 -2.87
CA MET A 76 6.25 11.80 -2.41
C MET A 76 6.45 12.82 -3.55
N GLY A 77 6.06 12.51 -4.79
CA GLY A 77 6.16 13.46 -5.91
C GLY A 77 7.59 13.82 -6.33
N LEU A 78 8.59 13.08 -5.86
CA LEU A 78 10.01 13.42 -6.12
C LEU A 78 10.49 13.02 -7.52
N ALA A 79 9.72 12.21 -8.25
CA ALA A 79 10.01 11.89 -9.63
C ALA A 79 9.23 12.83 -10.56
N SER A 80 9.83 13.25 -11.66
CA SER A 80 9.26 14.22 -12.60
C SER A 80 7.94 13.80 -13.27
N SER A 81 7.55 12.53 -13.12
CA SER A 81 6.30 11.96 -13.67
C SER A 81 5.29 11.54 -12.61
N SER A 82 5.53 11.87 -11.35
CA SER A 82 4.68 11.42 -10.24
C SER A 82 4.18 12.61 -9.44
N ASN A 83 2.88 12.63 -9.14
CA ASN A 83 2.26 13.62 -8.28
C ASN A 83 2.37 13.19 -6.81
N LEU A 84 2.45 14.14 -5.92
CA LEU A 84 2.36 13.87 -4.50
C LEU A 84 0.97 13.32 -4.16
N GLU A 85 0.94 12.16 -3.54
CA GLU A 85 -0.26 11.54 -2.99
C GLU A 85 -0.15 11.51 -1.47
N VAL A 86 -1.19 11.96 -0.79
CA VAL A 86 -1.27 12.00 0.66
C VAL A 86 -2.55 11.33 1.13
N ASP A 87 -2.38 10.23 1.84
CA ASP A 87 -3.45 9.47 2.46
C ASP A 87 -3.49 9.77 3.95
N SER A 88 -4.54 10.45 4.38
CA SER A 88 -4.80 10.73 5.78
C SER A 88 -5.85 9.75 6.29
N TYR A 89 -5.62 9.15 7.44
CA TYR A 89 -6.57 8.19 8.01
C TYR A 89 -6.81 8.43 9.49
N LEU A 90 -8.04 8.12 9.90
CA LEU A 90 -8.49 8.14 11.29
C LEU A 90 -9.29 6.87 11.54
N GLY A 91 -9.02 6.20 12.66
CA GLY A 91 -9.72 4.98 12.98
C GLY A 91 -9.73 4.67 14.47
N TYR A 92 -10.39 3.58 14.75
CA TYR A 92 -10.47 2.98 16.08
C TYR A 92 -10.26 1.48 15.97
N LYS A 93 -9.33 0.95 16.78
CA LYS A 93 -9.06 -0.48 16.92
C LYS A 93 -9.32 -0.92 18.34
N HIS A 94 -9.99 -2.03 18.50
CA HIS A 94 -10.30 -2.59 19.81
C HIS A 94 -9.98 -4.08 19.85
N PRO A 95 -9.04 -4.52 20.67
CA PRO A 95 -8.83 -5.93 20.94
C PRO A 95 -9.90 -6.41 21.91
N PHE A 96 -10.57 -7.52 21.60
CA PHE A 96 -11.41 -8.24 22.56
C PHE A 96 -10.53 -9.10 23.48
N ASP A 97 -9.51 -9.72 22.88
CA ASP A 97 -8.48 -10.50 23.55
C ASP A 97 -7.18 -10.50 22.72
N ASN A 98 -6.22 -11.36 23.08
CA ASN A 98 -4.95 -11.46 22.36
C ASN A 98 -5.10 -12.01 20.93
N SER A 99 -6.20 -12.69 20.63
CA SER A 99 -6.43 -13.37 19.35
C SER A 99 -7.47 -12.71 18.47
N LEU A 100 -8.37 -11.93 19.05
CA LEU A 100 -9.51 -11.34 18.36
C LEU A 100 -9.58 -9.83 18.57
N GLY A 101 -9.87 -9.10 17.54
CA GLY A 101 -10.10 -7.66 17.60
C GLY A 101 -10.77 -7.14 16.33
N TYR A 102 -11.26 -5.90 16.38
CA TYR A 102 -11.79 -5.22 15.20
C TYR A 102 -11.16 -3.85 15.02
N GLU A 103 -11.32 -3.34 13.83
CA GLU A 103 -10.84 -2.02 13.42
C GLU A 103 -11.85 -1.40 12.46
N VAL A 104 -12.12 -0.11 12.63
CA VAL A 104 -12.97 0.68 11.73
C VAL A 104 -12.37 2.06 11.55
N GLY A 105 -12.58 2.68 10.41
CA GLY A 105 -12.08 4.03 10.18
C GLY A 105 -12.38 4.57 8.80
N VAL A 106 -11.75 5.70 8.52
CA VAL A 106 -11.86 6.44 7.26
C VAL A 106 -10.47 6.79 6.76
N ILE A 107 -10.31 6.72 5.44
CA ILE A 107 -9.11 7.18 4.72
C ILE A 107 -9.56 8.28 3.77
N GLN A 108 -8.79 9.36 3.72
CA GLN A 108 -8.91 10.42 2.73
C GLN A 108 -7.64 10.43 1.88
N CYS A 109 -7.78 10.17 0.58
CA CYS A 109 -6.71 10.31 -0.39
C CYS A 109 -6.79 11.71 -1.02
N SER A 110 -5.68 12.41 -1.09
CA SER A 110 -5.58 13.74 -1.65
C SER A 110 -4.33 13.89 -2.50
N TYR A 111 -4.43 14.76 -3.51
CA TYR A 111 -3.35 15.09 -4.45
C TYR A 111 -3.11 16.60 -4.41
N PRO A 112 -2.28 17.12 -3.48
CA PRO A 112 -2.13 18.56 -3.25
C PRO A 112 -1.63 19.36 -4.45
N GLU A 113 -0.94 18.72 -5.39
CA GLU A 113 -0.34 19.37 -6.57
C GLU A 113 -1.24 19.33 -7.82
N VAL A 114 -2.39 18.65 -7.73
CA VAL A 114 -3.30 18.47 -8.85
C VAL A 114 -4.69 18.91 -8.41
N ASP A 115 -5.41 19.61 -9.28
CA ASP A 115 -6.81 19.99 -9.07
C ASP A 115 -7.72 18.75 -9.25
N ALA A 116 -7.51 17.76 -8.41
CA ALA A 116 -8.29 16.54 -8.38
C ALA A 116 -9.10 16.47 -7.06
N PRO A 117 -10.35 16.04 -7.11
CA PRO A 117 -11.16 15.91 -5.91
C PRO A 117 -10.58 14.86 -4.95
N SER A 118 -10.51 15.20 -3.67
CA SER A 118 -10.16 14.24 -2.63
C SER A 118 -11.18 13.11 -2.59
N THR A 119 -10.72 11.90 -2.42
CA THR A 119 -11.58 10.72 -2.28
C THR A 119 -11.58 10.22 -0.84
N HIS A 120 -12.69 9.61 -0.42
CA HIS A 120 -12.86 9.09 0.93
C HIS A 120 -13.25 7.62 0.86
N ALA A 121 -12.58 6.80 1.66
CA ALA A 121 -12.91 5.40 1.83
C ALA A 121 -13.25 5.11 3.29
N LEU A 122 -14.33 4.39 3.52
CA LEU A 122 -14.66 3.78 4.80
C LEU A 122 -14.08 2.37 4.82
N TYR A 123 -13.47 1.98 5.93
CA TYR A 123 -12.98 0.62 6.08
C TYR A 123 -13.40 0.00 7.40
N ALA A 124 -13.53 -1.32 7.39
CA ALA A 124 -13.78 -2.12 8.57
C ALA A 124 -13.05 -3.46 8.43
N GLY A 125 -12.69 -4.04 9.55
CA GLY A 125 -12.08 -5.35 9.53
C GLY A 125 -11.92 -6.01 10.89
N LEU A 126 -11.40 -7.23 10.81
CA LEU A 126 -11.21 -8.14 11.93
C LEU A 126 -9.75 -8.60 11.98
N ARG A 127 -9.22 -8.67 13.17
CA ARG A 127 -7.98 -9.40 13.48
C ARG A 127 -8.35 -10.72 14.14
N VAL A 128 -7.87 -11.82 13.59
CA VAL A 128 -8.09 -13.17 14.13
C VAL A 128 -6.75 -13.91 14.14
N LEU A 129 -6.21 -14.26 15.30
CA LEU A 129 -4.93 -14.99 15.45
C LEU A 129 -3.79 -14.32 14.68
N ASP A 130 -3.61 -13.01 14.85
CA ASP A 130 -2.62 -12.15 14.17
C ASP A 130 -2.80 -12.01 12.64
N ARG A 131 -3.86 -12.57 12.08
CA ARG A 131 -4.29 -12.37 10.70
C ARG A 131 -5.30 -11.26 10.64
N ARG A 132 -5.32 -10.51 9.54
CA ARG A 132 -6.22 -9.38 9.35
C ARG A 132 -7.06 -9.57 8.10
N PHE A 133 -8.35 -9.34 8.24
CA PHE A 133 -9.32 -9.39 7.16
C PHE A 133 -10.09 -8.08 7.17
N GLY A 134 -10.24 -7.44 6.05
CA GLY A 134 -10.93 -6.17 5.99
C GLY A 134 -11.60 -5.90 4.66
N ALA A 135 -12.45 -4.89 4.69
CA ALA A 135 -13.09 -4.34 3.52
C ALA A 135 -13.03 -2.81 3.56
N ALA A 136 -12.90 -2.19 2.40
CA ALA A 136 -13.01 -0.76 2.22
C ALA A 136 -14.02 -0.43 1.13
N PHE A 137 -14.72 0.68 1.31
CA PHE A 137 -15.71 1.20 0.38
C PHE A 137 -15.40 2.66 0.11
N ASN A 138 -15.22 2.98 -1.16
CA ASN A 138 -14.99 4.32 -1.64
C ASN A 138 -16.09 4.70 -2.63
N ASN A 139 -16.68 5.87 -2.43
CA ASN A 139 -17.67 6.45 -3.34
C ASN A 139 -17.12 7.76 -3.87
N THR A 140 -16.90 7.83 -5.16
CA THR A 140 -16.39 9.00 -5.87
C THR A 140 -17.41 9.46 -6.91
N PRO A 141 -17.32 10.70 -7.44
CA PRO A 141 -18.17 11.13 -8.54
C PRO A 141 -18.08 10.21 -9.77
N ASP A 142 -16.90 9.58 -9.98
CA ASP A 142 -16.63 8.73 -11.12
C ASP A 142 -17.08 7.28 -10.94
N GLY A 143 -17.42 6.88 -9.69
CA GLY A 143 -17.87 5.52 -9.43
C GLY A 143 -17.75 5.08 -7.97
N GLN A 144 -17.97 3.80 -7.76
CA GLN A 144 -17.85 3.14 -6.47
C GLN A 144 -16.78 2.07 -6.53
N ASN A 145 -15.94 2.03 -5.51
CA ASN A 145 -14.92 1.00 -5.36
C ASN A 145 -15.13 0.25 -4.05
N SER A 146 -15.05 -1.07 -4.12
CA SER A 146 -15.04 -1.91 -2.93
C SER A 146 -13.83 -2.82 -2.96
N THR A 147 -13.07 -2.84 -1.87
CA THR A 147 -11.84 -3.63 -1.76
C THR A 147 -11.97 -4.60 -0.60
N LEU A 148 -11.65 -5.85 -0.83
CA LEU A 148 -11.45 -6.87 0.19
C LEU A 148 -9.95 -7.09 0.38
N PHE A 149 -9.56 -7.23 1.62
CA PHE A 149 -8.17 -7.36 2.02
C PHE A 149 -8.01 -8.53 3.00
N ALA A 150 -6.98 -9.32 2.81
CA ALA A 150 -6.55 -10.38 3.74
C ALA A 150 -5.03 -10.33 3.90
N ASP A 151 -4.57 -10.14 5.13
CA ASP A 151 -3.18 -10.26 5.52
C ASP A 151 -3.05 -11.48 6.45
N LEU A 152 -2.41 -12.51 5.95
CA LEU A 152 -2.24 -13.78 6.66
C LEU A 152 -1.00 -13.76 7.57
N GLY A 153 -0.26 -12.64 7.57
CA GLY A 153 0.98 -12.53 8.31
C GLY A 153 2.07 -13.47 7.83
N GLY A 154 3.11 -13.64 8.62
CA GLY A 154 4.18 -14.59 8.33
C GLY A 154 3.76 -16.03 8.62
N LEU A 155 4.00 -16.94 7.68
CA LEU A 155 3.90 -18.36 7.92
C LEU A 155 5.14 -18.82 8.72
N PRO A 156 4.98 -19.34 9.94
CA PRO A 156 6.11 -19.59 10.85
C PRO A 156 7.19 -20.54 10.30
N LEU A 157 6.81 -21.43 9.37
CA LEU A 157 7.72 -22.41 8.80
C LEU A 157 8.58 -21.87 7.66
N LEU A 158 8.13 -20.83 6.96
CA LEU A 158 8.75 -20.33 5.74
C LEU A 158 9.27 -18.90 5.89
N ASP A 159 8.91 -18.23 6.98
CA ASP A 159 9.14 -16.79 7.21
C ASP A 159 8.68 -15.93 6.02
N VAL A 160 7.53 -16.28 5.47
CA VAL A 160 6.92 -15.62 4.30
C VAL A 160 5.58 -15.06 4.70
N GLY A 161 5.41 -13.75 4.55
CA GLY A 161 4.13 -13.06 4.70
C GLY A 161 3.30 -13.15 3.42
N PHE A 162 1.97 -13.24 3.57
CA PHE A 162 1.04 -13.21 2.46
C PHE A 162 0.00 -12.14 2.66
N THR A 163 -0.18 -11.31 1.63
CA THR A 163 -1.24 -10.32 1.56
C THR A 163 -2.00 -10.46 0.25
N MET A 164 -3.32 -10.46 0.33
CA MET A 164 -4.20 -10.55 -0.83
C MET A 164 -5.19 -9.40 -0.82
N LYS A 165 -5.42 -8.81 -1.99
CA LYS A 165 -6.46 -7.82 -2.24
C LYS A 165 -7.27 -8.21 -3.45
N VAL A 166 -8.57 -7.90 -3.39
CA VAL A 166 -9.49 -8.00 -4.52
C VAL A 166 -10.34 -6.74 -4.49
N SER A 167 -10.40 -6.01 -5.59
CA SER A 167 -11.19 -4.79 -5.73
C SER A 167 -12.21 -4.95 -6.84
N ASN A 168 -13.40 -4.41 -6.61
CA ASN A 168 -14.45 -4.24 -7.61
C ASN A 168 -14.63 -2.74 -7.85
N HIS A 169 -14.58 -2.36 -9.11
CA HIS A 169 -14.77 -0.98 -9.56
C HIS A 169 -16.07 -0.90 -10.36
N GLN A 170 -16.97 -0.03 -9.92
CA GLN A 170 -18.22 0.28 -10.63
C GLN A 170 -18.17 1.72 -11.10
N LEU A 171 -18.26 1.94 -12.41
CA LEU A 171 -18.13 3.24 -13.03
C LEU A 171 -19.49 3.93 -13.16
N SER A 172 -19.56 5.19 -12.75
CA SER A 172 -20.76 6.02 -12.94
C SER A 172 -21.00 6.30 -14.42
N THR A 173 -19.92 6.52 -15.18
CA THR A 173 -19.96 6.69 -16.64
C THR A 173 -19.22 5.52 -17.27
N PRO A 174 -19.92 4.67 -18.03
CA PRO A 174 -19.27 3.59 -18.76
C PRO A 174 -18.25 4.15 -19.76
N PHE A 175 -17.13 3.48 -19.93
CA PHE A 175 -16.23 3.80 -21.01
C PHE A 175 -16.40 2.79 -22.14
N THR A 176 -16.33 3.30 -23.37
CA THR A 176 -16.50 2.50 -24.56
C THR A 176 -15.16 1.99 -25.06
N ILE A 177 -15.11 0.71 -25.36
CA ILE A 177 -13.93 0.03 -25.85
C ILE A 177 -14.20 -0.37 -27.29
N GLY A 178 -13.19 -0.29 -28.19
CA GLY A 178 -13.20 -0.85 -29.54
C GLY A 178 -14.63 -1.07 -30.07
N GLU A 179 -14.96 -1.70 -31.00
CA GLU A 179 -16.30 -2.02 -31.60
C GLU A 179 -17.60 -1.61 -30.84
N GLY A 180 -17.53 -0.61 -29.90
CA GLY A 180 -18.70 -0.12 -29.16
C GLY A 180 -19.08 -0.91 -27.89
N GLN A 181 -18.22 -1.76 -27.40
CA GLN A 181 -18.46 -2.45 -26.14
C GLN A 181 -18.28 -1.50 -24.95
N GLU A 182 -19.27 -1.42 -24.07
CA GLU A 182 -19.25 -0.60 -22.86
C GLU A 182 -18.78 -1.42 -21.66
N VAL A 183 -17.80 -0.90 -20.91
CA VAL A 183 -17.40 -1.41 -19.59
C VAL A 183 -18.01 -0.53 -18.52
N ARG A 184 -18.79 -1.14 -17.63
CA ARG A 184 -19.44 -0.50 -16.48
C ARG A 184 -18.84 -0.92 -15.15
N ALA A 185 -18.25 -2.09 -15.10
CA ALA A 185 -17.60 -2.62 -13.92
C ALA A 185 -16.44 -3.52 -14.31
N PHE A 186 -15.43 -3.57 -13.45
CA PHE A 186 -14.31 -4.48 -13.58
C PHE A 186 -13.73 -4.83 -12.21
N ASN A 187 -12.95 -5.89 -12.16
CA ASN A 187 -12.27 -6.31 -10.95
C ASN A 187 -10.76 -6.29 -11.16
N ASP A 188 -10.04 -5.99 -10.10
CA ASP A 188 -8.60 -6.22 -10.02
C ASP A 188 -8.26 -7.04 -8.78
N TRP A 189 -7.07 -7.62 -8.79
CA TRP A 189 -6.56 -8.41 -7.66
C TRP A 189 -5.05 -8.28 -7.56
N SER A 190 -4.55 -8.46 -6.35
CA SER A 190 -3.12 -8.60 -6.11
C SER A 190 -2.85 -9.64 -5.03
N LEU A 191 -1.78 -10.38 -5.22
CA LEU A 191 -1.20 -11.29 -4.26
C LEU A 191 0.25 -10.86 -4.02
N GLN A 192 0.57 -10.56 -2.78
CA GLN A 192 1.92 -10.21 -2.36
C GLN A 192 2.46 -11.29 -1.44
N MET A 193 3.68 -11.71 -1.69
CA MET A 193 4.48 -12.56 -0.82
C MET A 193 5.68 -11.73 -0.38
N SER A 194 5.85 -11.57 0.92
CA SER A 194 6.96 -10.82 1.51
C SER A 194 7.88 -11.74 2.31
N ARG A 195 9.18 -11.57 2.15
CA ARG A 195 10.18 -12.31 2.91
C ARG A 195 11.34 -11.42 3.30
N PRO A 196 11.67 -11.31 4.60
CA PRO A 196 12.87 -10.64 5.03
C PRO A 196 14.11 -11.49 4.70
N ILE A 197 15.10 -10.90 4.05
CA ILE A 197 16.40 -11.52 3.77
C ILE A 197 17.51 -10.56 4.22
N GLY A 198 18.06 -10.80 5.39
CA GLY A 198 19.02 -9.89 6.01
C GLY A 198 18.40 -8.52 6.31
N SER A 199 18.92 -7.45 5.72
CA SER A 199 18.40 -6.09 5.84
C SER A 199 17.43 -5.69 4.72
N PHE A 200 17.07 -6.63 3.85
CA PHE A 200 16.14 -6.38 2.74
C PHE A 200 14.83 -7.11 2.98
N ASP A 201 13.73 -6.44 2.65
CA ASP A 201 12.44 -7.08 2.47
C ASP A 201 12.23 -7.32 0.98
N LEU A 202 12.08 -8.59 0.60
CA LEU A 202 11.74 -8.97 -0.76
C LEU A 202 10.25 -9.22 -0.88
N ASP A 203 9.62 -8.48 -1.78
CA ASP A 203 8.21 -8.63 -2.11
C ASP A 203 8.06 -9.18 -3.52
N PHE A 204 7.40 -10.33 -3.64
CA PHE A 204 6.89 -10.85 -4.89
C PHE A 204 5.44 -10.46 -5.02
N ILE A 205 5.10 -9.68 -6.02
CA ILE A 205 3.73 -9.21 -6.23
C ILE A 205 3.25 -9.74 -7.57
N TYR A 206 2.11 -10.43 -7.54
CA TYR A 206 1.35 -10.78 -8.72
C TYR A 206 0.04 -10.01 -8.70
N SER A 207 -0.23 -9.26 -9.76
CA SER A 207 -1.46 -8.50 -9.90
C SER A 207 -2.07 -8.69 -11.27
N GLY A 208 -3.36 -8.49 -11.36
CA GLY A 208 -4.09 -8.58 -12.61
C GLY A 208 -5.48 -7.97 -12.51
N SER A 209 -6.16 -7.92 -13.63
CA SER A 209 -7.51 -7.41 -13.77
C SER A 209 -8.29 -8.29 -14.75
N ASP A 210 -9.62 -8.17 -14.72
CA ASP A 210 -10.48 -8.71 -15.79
C ASP A 210 -10.50 -7.79 -17.04
N LEU A 211 -9.90 -6.58 -16.93
CA LEU A 211 -9.59 -5.77 -18.09
C LEU A 211 -8.29 -6.27 -18.74
N SER A 212 -8.30 -6.45 -20.06
CA SER A 212 -7.14 -6.90 -20.81
C SER A 212 -7.02 -6.22 -22.15
N GLY A 213 -5.81 -6.12 -22.70
CA GLY A 213 -5.53 -5.61 -24.04
C GLY A 213 -6.04 -4.18 -24.27
N ALA A 214 -6.87 -3.98 -25.29
CA ALA A 214 -7.43 -2.68 -25.66
C ALA A 214 -8.29 -2.06 -24.57
N ASN A 215 -8.94 -2.88 -23.74
CA ASN A 215 -9.77 -2.45 -22.62
C ASN A 215 -8.91 -1.84 -21.52
N CYS A 216 -7.79 -2.47 -21.24
CA CYS A 216 -6.81 -1.96 -20.30
C CYS A 216 -6.25 -0.62 -20.74
N ALA A 217 -5.85 -0.51 -22.01
CA ALA A 217 -5.32 0.72 -22.57
C ALA A 217 -6.34 1.87 -22.57
N ALA A 218 -7.61 1.58 -22.83
CA ALA A 218 -8.67 2.58 -22.83
C ALA A 218 -8.95 3.16 -21.43
N TYR A 219 -8.86 2.33 -20.38
CA TYR A 219 -9.09 2.76 -19.01
C TYR A 219 -7.89 3.46 -18.38
N SER A 220 -6.70 2.87 -18.52
CA SER A 220 -5.49 3.30 -17.82
C SER A 220 -4.50 4.09 -18.67
N GLY A 221 -4.81 4.30 -19.95
CA GLY A 221 -3.87 4.87 -20.91
C GLY A 221 -2.70 3.92 -21.15
N GLN A 222 -1.49 4.35 -20.79
CA GLN A 222 -0.29 3.52 -20.92
C GLN A 222 0.06 2.76 -19.64
N ASN A 223 -0.82 2.77 -18.64
CA ASN A 223 -0.58 2.09 -17.38
C ASN A 223 -0.88 0.59 -17.53
N GLY A 224 0.15 -0.25 -17.57
CA GLY A 224 0.04 -1.70 -17.64
C GLY A 224 -0.46 -2.39 -16.38
N GLN A 225 -1.01 -1.66 -15.41
CA GLN A 225 -1.46 -2.25 -14.13
C GLN A 225 -2.71 -3.12 -14.26
N CYS A 226 -3.48 -2.97 -15.31
CA CYS A 226 -4.64 -3.83 -15.54
C CYS A 226 -4.28 -5.16 -16.23
N ASP A 227 -3.17 -5.26 -16.93
CA ASP A 227 -2.67 -6.55 -17.40
C ASP A 227 -2.01 -7.34 -16.26
N SER A 228 -2.05 -8.66 -16.35
CA SER A 228 -1.39 -9.52 -15.37
C SER A 228 0.11 -9.24 -15.34
N MET A 229 0.61 -8.88 -14.18
CA MET A 229 2.00 -8.46 -14.00
C MET A 229 2.64 -9.15 -12.80
N PHE A 230 3.89 -9.56 -12.99
CA PHE A 230 4.76 -9.96 -11.90
C PHE A 230 5.74 -8.83 -11.58
N MET A 231 5.85 -8.48 -10.30
CA MET A 231 6.80 -7.50 -9.82
C MET A 231 7.63 -8.10 -8.68
N LEU A 232 8.93 -7.88 -8.73
CA LEU A 232 9.84 -8.12 -7.62
C LEU A 232 10.29 -6.78 -7.08
N LYS A 233 10.02 -6.52 -5.82
CA LYS A 233 10.54 -5.37 -5.09
C LYS A 233 11.55 -5.84 -4.07
N ALA A 234 12.67 -5.13 -3.96
CA ALA A 234 13.60 -5.24 -2.86
C ALA A 234 13.59 -3.89 -2.12
N GLN A 235 13.17 -3.89 -0.88
CA GLN A 235 13.14 -2.71 -0.03
C GLN A 235 14.27 -2.83 0.99
N HIS A 236 15.10 -1.82 1.05
CA HIS A 236 16.09 -1.66 2.11
C HIS A 236 15.66 -0.49 2.97
N ALA A 237 15.49 -0.76 4.21
CA ALA A 237 15.15 0.27 5.15
C ALA A 237 16.43 1.04 5.55
N PHE A 238 16.47 2.35 5.33
CA PHE A 238 17.65 3.21 5.55
C PHE A 238 17.67 3.91 6.92
N PHE A 239 16.61 3.75 7.74
CA PHE A 239 16.52 4.38 9.05
C PHE A 239 16.06 3.39 10.11
#